data_fc5d5a8f39440114b447ea6ce130ecbd
#
_entry.id   fc5d5a8f39440114b447ea6ce130ecbd
#
_cell.length_a   1.000
_cell.length_b   1.000
_cell.length_c   1.000
_cell.angle_alpha   90.00
_cell.angle_beta   90.00
_cell.angle_gamma   90.00
#
_symmetry.space_group_name_H-M   'P 1'
#
loop_
_entity.id
_entity.type
_entity.pdbx_description
1 polymer ?
#
loop_
_entity_poly.entity_id
_entity_poly.type
_entity_poly.pdbx_seq_one_letter_code
_entity_poly.pdbx_strand_id
1 'polypeptide(L)'
;MKSKAIQFLEANQSGDRSTFVDDAKWRRDNAAWLKLSHRISYAIMDYMQDCNLSRNDVAKKMGVTPQYVSRILSGKMNFTFKTISVIEEYLDIQLFNRFADFNWQKHDFITET
;
A
#
# COMPACT_ATOMS: atom_id res chain seq x y z
N MET A 1 21.44 32.12 2.48
CA MET A 1 20.25 31.56 1.84
C MET A 1 19.68 30.46 2.70
N LYS A 2 18.41 30.53 2.97
CA LYS A 2 17.78 29.52 3.79
C LYS A 2 17.43 28.29 2.96
N SER A 3 17.52 27.12 3.57
CA SER A 3 17.10 25.88 2.90
C SER A 3 15.60 25.92 2.64
N LYS A 4 15.15 25.09 1.70
CA LYS A 4 13.72 24.97 1.39
C LYS A 4 12.92 24.53 2.61
N ALA A 5 13.51 23.67 3.44
CA ALA A 5 12.85 23.20 4.65
C ALA A 5 12.65 24.34 5.66
N ILE A 6 13.67 25.18 5.82
CA ILE A 6 13.57 26.33 6.72
C ILE A 6 12.57 27.35 6.19
N GLN A 7 12.60 27.62 4.89
CA GLN A 7 11.63 28.53 4.27
C GLN A 7 10.20 28.04 4.44
N PHE A 8 9.99 26.76 4.26
CA PHE A 8 8.68 26.14 4.46
C PHE A 8 8.22 26.31 5.91
N LEU A 9 9.09 26.01 6.85
CA LEU A 9 8.77 26.14 8.27
C LEU A 9 8.46 27.58 8.66
N GLU A 10 9.22 28.55 8.13
CA GLU A 10 8.99 29.97 8.41
C GLU A 10 7.68 30.46 7.79
N ALA A 11 7.40 30.07 6.56
CA ALA A 11 6.21 30.49 5.86
C ALA A 11 4.93 30.01 6.53
N ASN A 12 5.01 28.88 7.22
CA ASN A 12 3.83 28.24 7.82
C ASN A 12 3.94 28.11 9.32
N GLN A 13 4.56 29.07 9.93
CA GLN A 13 5.10 29.01 11.29
C GLN A 13 4.13 28.57 12.39
N SER A 14 2.86 28.87 12.32
CA SER A 14 1.91 28.43 13.35
C SER A 14 1.01 27.32 12.90
N GLY A 15 0.61 27.31 11.63
CA GLY A 15 -0.24 26.27 11.07
C GLY A 15 0.51 24.97 10.82
N ASP A 16 1.74 25.06 10.38
CA ASP A 16 2.53 23.91 9.99
C ASP A 16 2.95 23.02 11.13
N ARG A 17 3.29 23.60 12.24
CA ARG A 17 3.70 22.82 13.39
C ARG A 17 2.56 21.90 13.85
N SER A 18 1.36 22.44 13.82
CA SER A 18 0.15 21.70 14.15
C SER A 18 -0.09 20.60 13.12
N THR A 19 0.01 20.95 11.83
CA THR A 19 -0.17 20.00 10.74
C THR A 19 0.88 18.89 10.77
N PHE A 20 2.13 19.24 11.05
CA PHE A 20 3.21 18.26 11.14
C PHE A 20 2.95 17.26 12.27
N VAL A 21 2.53 17.73 13.43
CA VAL A 21 2.20 16.85 14.57
C VAL A 21 1.01 15.99 14.24
N ASP A 22 -0.01 16.56 13.59
CA ASP A 22 -1.19 15.82 13.17
C ASP A 22 -0.84 14.73 12.15
N ASP A 23 0.05 15.02 11.21
CA ASP A 23 0.51 14.04 10.23
C ASP A 23 1.27 12.89 10.88
N ALA A 24 2.12 13.20 11.85
CA ALA A 24 2.87 12.19 12.58
C ALA A 24 1.94 11.31 13.40
N LYS A 25 0.95 11.91 14.05
CA LYS A 25 -0.07 11.18 14.79
C LYS A 25 -0.88 10.28 13.87
N TRP A 26 -1.30 10.83 12.74
CA TRP A 26 -2.06 10.06 11.75
C TRP A 26 -1.30 8.82 11.31
N ARG A 27 -0.01 8.98 10.97
CA ARG A 27 0.83 7.85 10.55
C ARG A 27 0.95 6.80 11.64
N ARG A 28 1.10 7.24 12.87
CA ARG A 28 1.17 6.35 14.02
C ARG A 28 -0.12 5.58 14.22
N ASP A 29 -1.24 6.28 14.13
CA ASP A 29 -2.57 5.70 14.33
C ASP A 29 -2.95 4.75 13.20
N ASN A 30 -2.36 4.93 12.01
CA ASN A 30 -2.68 4.15 10.83
C ASN A 30 -1.55 3.18 10.44
N ALA A 31 -0.57 2.98 11.30
CA ALA A 31 0.62 2.22 10.98
C ALA A 31 0.30 0.76 10.59
N ALA A 32 -0.68 0.15 11.22
CA ALA A 32 -1.00 -1.24 10.98
C ALA A 32 -1.47 -1.49 9.55
N TRP A 33 -2.45 -0.72 9.09
CA TRP A 33 -2.96 -0.92 7.73
C TRP A 33 -2.00 -0.42 6.66
N LEU A 34 -1.19 0.62 6.97
CA LEU A 34 -0.14 1.06 6.07
C LEU A 34 0.89 -0.03 5.83
N LYS A 35 1.23 -0.77 6.88
CA LYS A 35 2.13 -1.91 6.78
C LYS A 35 1.57 -2.98 5.84
N LEU A 36 0.28 -3.25 5.92
CA LEU A 36 -0.39 -4.19 5.01
C LEU A 36 -0.39 -3.67 3.58
N SER A 37 -0.64 -2.38 3.40
CA SER A 37 -0.60 -1.76 2.09
C SER A 37 0.78 -1.89 1.44
N HIS A 38 1.85 -1.68 2.21
CA HIS A 38 3.21 -1.89 1.74
C HIS A 38 3.45 -3.33 1.32
N ARG A 39 2.97 -4.28 2.09
CA ARG A 39 3.13 -5.71 1.76
C ARG A 39 2.46 -6.05 0.45
N ILE A 40 1.25 -5.54 0.24
CA ILE A 40 0.53 -5.76 -1.01
C ILE A 40 1.29 -5.14 -2.18
N SER A 41 1.76 -3.91 -2.01
CA SER A 41 2.54 -3.22 -3.04
C SER A 41 3.80 -3.99 -3.40
N TYR A 42 4.55 -4.47 -2.43
CA TYR A 42 5.74 -5.27 -2.66
C TYR A 42 5.42 -6.57 -3.37
N ALA A 43 4.33 -7.23 -2.99
CA ALA A 43 3.92 -8.46 -3.64
C ALA A 43 3.65 -8.26 -5.13
N ILE A 44 2.98 -7.14 -5.45
CA ILE A 44 2.69 -6.81 -6.85
C ILE A 44 3.98 -6.44 -7.60
N MET A 45 4.88 -5.68 -6.96
CA MET A 45 6.17 -5.35 -7.56
C MET A 45 6.99 -6.58 -7.86
N ASP A 46 7.04 -7.54 -6.93
CA ASP A 46 7.74 -8.81 -7.14
C ASP A 46 7.16 -9.56 -8.33
N TYR A 47 5.84 -9.62 -8.41
CA TYR A 47 5.16 -10.24 -9.54
C TYR A 47 5.52 -9.56 -10.86
N MET A 48 5.49 -8.23 -10.87
CA MET A 48 5.86 -7.45 -12.06
C MET A 48 7.30 -7.73 -12.49
N GLN A 49 8.21 -7.81 -11.54
CA GLN A 49 9.60 -8.09 -11.81
C GLN A 49 9.78 -9.51 -12.36
N ASP A 50 9.16 -10.49 -11.72
CA ASP A 50 9.24 -11.88 -12.13
C ASP A 50 8.68 -12.11 -13.53
N CYS A 51 7.62 -11.40 -13.89
CA CYS A 51 6.95 -11.52 -15.18
C CYS A 51 7.40 -10.46 -16.19
N ASN A 52 8.32 -9.59 -15.80
CA ASN A 52 8.82 -8.52 -16.65
C ASN A 52 7.70 -7.62 -17.17
N LEU A 53 6.83 -7.20 -16.27
CA LEU A 53 5.68 -6.37 -16.60
C LEU A 53 5.93 -4.92 -16.19
N SER A 54 5.54 -4.00 -17.07
CA SER A 54 5.52 -2.57 -16.78
C SER A 54 4.21 -2.18 -16.09
N ARG A 55 4.14 -0.93 -15.60
CA ARG A 55 2.90 -0.39 -15.07
C ARG A 55 1.80 -0.38 -16.13
N ASN A 56 2.14 -0.06 -17.37
CA ASN A 56 1.19 -0.08 -18.47
C ASN A 56 0.67 -1.49 -18.73
N ASP A 57 1.54 -2.49 -18.64
CA ASP A 57 1.13 -3.88 -18.81
C ASP A 57 0.14 -4.31 -17.73
N VAL A 58 0.42 -3.96 -16.49
CA VAL A 58 -0.49 -4.26 -15.37
C VAL A 58 -1.81 -3.52 -15.54
N ALA A 59 -1.75 -2.26 -15.94
CA ALA A 59 -2.95 -1.48 -16.18
C ALA A 59 -3.84 -2.11 -17.23
N LYS A 60 -3.24 -2.60 -18.32
CA LYS A 60 -3.98 -3.30 -19.37
C LYS A 60 -4.60 -4.60 -18.86
N LYS A 61 -3.84 -5.37 -18.10
CA LYS A 61 -4.35 -6.62 -17.52
C LYS A 61 -5.53 -6.38 -16.61
N MET A 62 -5.50 -5.32 -15.83
CA MET A 62 -6.54 -5.01 -14.87
C MET A 62 -7.68 -4.17 -15.45
N GLY A 63 -7.50 -3.63 -16.66
CA GLY A 63 -8.49 -2.73 -17.25
C GLY A 63 -8.59 -1.41 -16.51
N VAL A 64 -7.49 -0.91 -15.98
CA VAL A 64 -7.42 0.35 -15.23
C VAL A 64 -6.37 1.27 -15.84
N THR A 65 -6.26 2.48 -15.31
CA THR A 65 -5.27 3.44 -15.79
C THR A 65 -3.90 3.16 -15.17
N PRO A 66 -2.80 3.56 -15.83
CA PRO A 66 -1.47 3.47 -15.22
C PRO A 66 -1.34 4.28 -13.93
N GLN A 67 -2.08 5.38 -13.82
CA GLN A 67 -2.13 6.19 -12.60
C GLN A 67 -2.71 5.40 -11.44
N TYR A 68 -3.73 4.60 -11.70
CA TYR A 68 -4.32 3.73 -10.68
C TYR A 68 -3.31 2.68 -10.22
N VAL A 69 -2.57 2.09 -11.16
CA VAL A 69 -1.49 1.14 -10.82
C VAL A 69 -0.44 1.82 -9.96
N SER A 70 -0.06 3.05 -10.27
CA SER A 70 0.89 3.81 -9.44
C SER A 70 0.37 4.00 -8.02
N ARG A 71 -0.93 4.24 -7.85
CA ARG A 71 -1.53 4.33 -6.52
C ARG A 71 -1.46 3.01 -5.76
N ILE A 72 -1.73 1.91 -6.44
CA ILE A 72 -1.60 0.57 -5.85
C ILE A 72 -0.17 0.35 -5.36
N LEU A 73 0.81 0.76 -6.13
CA LEU A 73 2.22 0.55 -5.82
C LEU A 73 2.79 1.56 -4.83
N SER A 74 2.02 2.56 -4.44
CA SER A 74 2.51 3.62 -3.55
C SER A 74 2.74 3.15 -2.12
N GLY A 75 2.10 2.06 -1.71
CA GLY A 75 2.14 1.61 -0.32
C GLY A 75 1.29 2.42 0.62
N LYS A 76 0.44 3.30 0.09
CA LYS A 76 -0.42 4.19 0.88
C LYS A 76 -1.90 3.99 0.59
N MET A 77 -2.23 3.03 -0.25
CA MET A 77 -3.62 2.78 -0.61
C MET A 77 -4.30 1.92 0.44
N ASN A 78 -5.48 2.35 0.86
CA ASN A 78 -6.32 1.55 1.73
C ASN A 78 -7.12 0.59 0.85
N PHE A 79 -6.64 -0.64 0.74
CA PHE A 79 -7.26 -1.65 -0.10
C PHE A 79 -8.53 -2.20 0.55
N THR A 80 -9.59 -2.28 -0.25
CA THR A 80 -10.77 -3.03 0.15
C THR A 80 -10.60 -4.50 -0.24
N PHE A 81 -11.34 -5.37 0.38
CA PHE A 81 -11.33 -6.78 -0.01
C PHE A 81 -11.73 -6.96 -1.47
N LYS A 82 -12.64 -6.14 -1.96
CA LYS A 82 -13.04 -6.18 -3.35
C LYS A 82 -11.87 -5.87 -4.27
N THR A 83 -11.11 -4.84 -3.96
CA THR A 83 -9.94 -4.46 -4.75
C THR A 83 -8.88 -5.55 -4.72
N ILE A 84 -8.63 -6.13 -3.56
CA ILE A 84 -7.67 -7.24 -3.42
C ILE A 84 -8.12 -8.42 -4.28
N SER A 85 -9.40 -8.77 -4.25
CA SER A 85 -9.94 -9.86 -5.05
C SER A 85 -9.77 -9.61 -6.54
N VAL A 86 -9.98 -8.38 -6.97
CA VAL A 86 -9.80 -8.00 -8.38
C VAL A 86 -8.34 -8.14 -8.79
N ILE A 87 -7.42 -7.68 -7.94
CA ILE A 87 -5.98 -7.81 -8.21
C ILE A 87 -5.59 -9.27 -8.34
N GLU A 88 -6.03 -10.12 -7.41
CA GLU A 88 -5.73 -11.54 -7.44
C GLU A 88 -6.26 -12.20 -8.70
N GLU A 89 -7.47 -11.84 -9.10
CA GLU A 89 -8.10 -12.44 -10.26
C GLU A 89 -7.40 -12.04 -11.57
N TYR A 90 -7.14 -10.74 -11.76
CA TYR A 90 -6.61 -10.25 -13.03
C TYR A 90 -5.10 -10.45 -13.18
N LEU A 91 -4.37 -10.47 -12.09
CA LEU A 91 -2.92 -10.70 -12.14
C LEU A 91 -2.54 -12.15 -11.87
N ASP A 92 -3.50 -12.98 -11.50
CA ASP A 92 -3.26 -14.39 -11.19
C ASP A 92 -2.20 -14.56 -10.09
N ILE A 93 -2.31 -13.75 -9.05
CA ILE A 93 -1.44 -13.84 -7.87
C ILE A 93 -2.30 -14.09 -6.64
N GLN A 94 -1.68 -14.63 -5.60
CA GLN A 94 -2.38 -14.95 -4.36
C GLN A 94 -1.84 -14.09 -3.23
N LEU A 95 -2.45 -12.93 -3.04
CA LEU A 95 -2.01 -11.99 -2.01
C LEU A 95 -2.21 -12.54 -0.61
N PHE A 96 -3.31 -13.24 -0.36
CA PHE A 96 -3.57 -13.83 0.94
C PHE A 96 -2.60 -14.95 1.27
N ASN A 97 -2.15 -15.70 0.28
CA ASN A 97 -1.14 -16.73 0.51
C ASN A 97 0.22 -16.12 0.88
N ARG A 98 0.48 -14.88 0.46
CA ARG A 98 1.68 -14.18 0.90
C ARG A 98 1.62 -13.78 2.36
N PHE A 99 0.44 -13.78 2.94
CA PHE A 99 0.26 -13.60 4.38
C PHE A 99 0.26 -14.92 5.13
N ALA A 100 0.50 -16.02 4.45
CA ALA A 100 0.55 -17.35 5.06
C ALA A 100 1.75 -17.55 5.97
N ASP A 101 2.71 -16.65 5.98
CA ASP A 101 3.73 -16.58 7.02
C ASP A 101 3.11 -16.34 8.39
N PHE A 102 1.96 -15.71 8.38
CA PHE A 102 1.09 -15.71 9.53
C PHE A 102 0.59 -17.13 9.72
N ASN A 103 0.83 -17.69 10.90
CA ASN A 103 0.60 -19.11 11.13
C ASN A 103 -0.88 -19.43 11.26
N TRP A 104 -1.55 -19.54 10.13
CA TRP A 104 -2.98 -19.81 10.07
C TRP A 104 -3.37 -21.09 10.78
N GLN A 105 -2.49 -22.07 10.75
CA GLN A 105 -2.79 -23.38 11.35
C GLN A 105 -2.98 -23.29 12.84
N LYS A 106 -2.35 -22.35 13.50
CA LYS A 106 -2.58 -22.10 14.92
C LYS A 106 -3.94 -21.47 15.19
N HIS A 107 -4.53 -20.91 14.16
CA HIS A 107 -5.79 -20.19 14.26
C HIS A 107 -6.94 -20.92 13.60
N ASP A 108 -6.70 -22.11 13.08
CA ASP A 108 -7.69 -22.93 12.38
C ASP A 108 -8.71 -23.56 13.29
N PHE A 109 -8.55 -23.42 14.57
CA PHE A 109 -9.52 -23.94 15.53
C PHE A 109 -10.93 -23.42 15.25
N ILE A 110 -11.06 -22.30 14.55
CA ILE A 110 -12.35 -21.76 14.17
C ILE A 110 -13.04 -22.63 13.14
N THR A 111 -12.27 -23.23 12.24
CA THR A 111 -12.81 -24.04 11.15
C THR A 111 -13.01 -25.49 11.54
N GLU A 112 -12.34 -25.96 12.56
CA GLU A 112 -12.41 -27.34 12.99
C GLU A 112 -13.62 -27.64 13.83
N THR A 113 -14.21 -26.63 14.35
CA THR A 113 -15.45 -26.77 15.11
C THR A 113 -16.63 -26.78 14.18
#